data_9ab1cd2f2b66b2c0c61b724c6dfb555f
#
_entry.id   9ab1cd2f2b66b2c0c61b724c6dfb555f
#
_cell.length_a   1.000
_cell.length_b   1.000
_cell.length_c   1.000
_cell.angle_alpha   90.00
_cell.angle_beta   90.00
_cell.angle_gamma   90.00
#
_symmetry.space_group_name_H-M   'P 1'
#
loop_
_entity.id
_entity.type
_entity.pdbx_description
1 polymer ?
#
loop_
_entity_poly.entity_id
_entity_poly.type
_entity_poly.pdbx_seq_one_letter_code
_entity_poly.pdbx_strand_id
1 'polypeptide(L)'
;MKASRIISILLLFVLLFGRTHAEESTVPNSQNQVQPSIEPSIPTFFEVHYLDVGQADATLILCDGHAMLIDGGNIKDSSKMFAYLKAHDISHLDYVIATHAHEDHVGGIAGALHYASVSTVYCPVISYDSEAFTNFLKATQLHSIPINVPSAGFTFALGSAECEILAINTGTDPNNSCIVLRVTYGNTSFLFPGDAERLVELTLLDSGKQLQSTVLKVGHHGSDTSTSYIWLRKVMPEYAVISVGAGNSYGHPTEVVLSRLRDADVITFRTDMQGHIICTSDGQQVSFTVQRNADASTLEPDR
;
A
#
# COMPACT_ATOMS: atom_id res chain seq x y z
N MET A 1 -49.19 50.58 10.59
CA MET A 1 -49.50 51.99 10.13
C MET A 1 -48.69 52.24 8.88
N LYS A 2 -49.44 52.57 7.76
CA LYS A 2 -49.05 53.27 6.51
C LYS A 2 -47.85 52.63 5.72
N ALA A 3 -48.00 51.85 4.66
CA ALA A 3 -48.57 52.20 3.31
C ALA A 3 -47.94 53.42 2.66
N SER A 4 -47.18 53.25 1.57
CA SER A 4 -47.29 54.09 0.40
C SER A 4 -46.72 53.42 -0.86
N ARG A 5 -47.60 53.32 -1.83
CA ARG A 5 -47.42 52.95 -3.27
C ARG A 5 -47.00 54.21 -4.04
N ILE A 6 -46.37 54.07 -5.21
CA ILE A 6 -46.48 54.92 -6.43
C ILE A 6 -45.72 54.11 -7.51
N ILE A 7 -46.32 53.41 -8.49
CA ILE A 7 -47.08 53.74 -9.74
C ILE A 7 -46.30 54.52 -10.78
N SER A 8 -46.04 53.79 -11.87
CA SER A 8 -46.06 54.09 -13.32
C SER A 8 -45.27 55.31 -13.90
N ILE A 9 -44.67 55.05 -15.06
CA ILE A 9 -45.19 55.59 -16.36
C ILE A 9 -44.41 54.92 -17.53
N LEU A 10 -45.20 54.41 -18.47
CA LEU A 10 -44.94 53.92 -19.81
C LEU A 10 -44.63 55.09 -20.77
N LEU A 11 -43.61 54.99 -21.62
CA LEU A 11 -43.55 55.79 -22.84
C LEU A 11 -43.08 54.98 -24.02
N LEU A 12 -44.01 54.79 -24.92
CA LEU A 12 -43.94 54.20 -26.26
C LEU A 12 -43.46 55.26 -27.24
N PHE A 13 -42.40 54.99 -28.01
CA PHE A 13 -42.12 55.77 -29.25
C PHE A 13 -41.91 54.78 -30.41
N VAL A 14 -42.86 54.77 -31.32
CA VAL A 14 -42.80 54.24 -32.66
C VAL A 14 -42.32 55.32 -33.61
N LEU A 15 -41.32 55.10 -34.39
CA LEU A 15 -41.11 55.71 -35.68
C LEU A 15 -40.47 54.78 -36.70
N LEU A 16 -41.10 54.73 -37.84
CA LEU A 16 -40.87 54.00 -39.05
C LEU A 16 -39.80 54.61 -39.97
N PHE A 17 -39.30 53.81 -40.86
CA PHE A 17 -38.71 54.04 -42.20
C PHE A 17 -37.18 53.93 -42.34
N GLY A 18 -36.81 53.04 -43.28
CA GLY A 18 -35.58 53.13 -44.03
C GLY A 18 -35.02 51.71 -44.47
N ARG A 19 -35.57 51.16 -45.60
CA ARG A 19 -34.93 50.04 -46.31
C ARG A 19 -33.71 50.52 -47.05
N THR A 20 -32.51 49.91 -46.80
CA THR A 20 -31.44 49.87 -47.77
C THR A 20 -30.90 48.44 -47.79
N HIS A 21 -30.93 47.86 -48.98
CA HIS A 21 -30.29 46.55 -49.28
C HIS A 21 -28.79 46.75 -49.22
N ALA A 22 -28.11 45.97 -48.38
CA ALA A 22 -26.67 45.69 -48.48
C ALA A 22 -26.51 44.17 -48.55
N GLU A 23 -25.81 43.68 -49.57
CA GLU A 23 -25.45 42.27 -49.75
C GLU A 23 -24.57 41.82 -48.63
N GLU A 24 -25.00 40.81 -47.91
CA GLU A 24 -24.24 40.11 -46.88
C GLU A 24 -23.46 38.97 -47.48
N SER A 25 -22.15 39.15 -47.61
CA SER A 25 -21.21 38.07 -47.96
C SER A 25 -21.13 37.07 -46.76
N THR A 26 -21.65 35.87 -46.96
CA THR A 26 -21.54 34.76 -46.02
C THR A 26 -20.12 34.25 -45.96
N VAL A 27 -19.39 34.59 -44.89
CA VAL A 27 -18.17 33.89 -44.47
C VAL A 27 -18.59 32.67 -43.67
N PRO A 28 -18.20 31.44 -43.99
CA PRO A 28 -18.51 30.30 -43.15
C PRO A 28 -17.65 30.35 -41.89
N ASN A 29 -18.29 30.52 -40.74
CA ASN A 29 -17.69 30.43 -39.43
C ASN A 29 -17.40 28.97 -39.12
N SER A 30 -16.20 28.50 -39.45
CA SER A 30 -15.72 27.19 -38.99
C SER A 30 -15.39 27.29 -37.50
N GLN A 31 -16.37 27.04 -36.65
CA GLN A 31 -16.11 26.70 -35.27
C GLN A 31 -15.36 25.36 -35.24
N ASN A 32 -14.02 25.41 -35.10
CA ASN A 32 -13.23 24.30 -34.69
C ASN A 32 -13.69 23.91 -33.27
N GLN A 33 -14.62 22.95 -33.17
CA GLN A 33 -14.85 22.24 -31.95
C GLN A 33 -13.58 21.40 -31.69
N VAL A 34 -12.73 21.88 -30.77
CA VAL A 34 -11.68 21.06 -30.20
C VAL A 34 -12.40 19.96 -29.40
N GLN A 35 -12.53 18.78 -30.01
CA GLN A 35 -12.89 17.60 -29.25
C GLN A 35 -11.82 17.44 -28.16
N PRO A 36 -12.22 17.26 -26.90
CA PRO A 36 -11.25 16.88 -25.87
C PRO A 36 -10.61 15.56 -26.32
N SER A 37 -9.29 15.59 -26.53
CA SER A 37 -8.51 14.37 -26.72
C SER A 37 -8.73 13.53 -25.46
N ILE A 38 -9.44 12.41 -25.61
CA ILE A 38 -9.48 11.38 -24.57
C ILE A 38 -8.06 10.81 -24.59
N GLU A 39 -7.20 11.29 -23.70
CA GLU A 39 -5.95 10.59 -23.38
C GLU A 39 -6.34 9.16 -23.01
N PRO A 40 -5.67 8.13 -23.56
CA PRO A 40 -5.94 6.77 -23.14
C PRO A 40 -5.71 6.71 -21.64
N SER A 41 -6.78 6.56 -20.86
CA SER A 41 -6.66 6.32 -19.42
C SER A 41 -5.84 5.04 -19.27
N ILE A 42 -4.65 5.14 -18.70
CA ILE A 42 -3.90 3.96 -18.24
C ILE A 42 -4.88 3.20 -17.35
N PRO A 43 -5.16 1.91 -17.61
CA PRO A 43 -6.05 1.15 -16.73
C PRO A 43 -5.54 1.29 -15.32
N THR A 44 -6.33 1.87 -14.43
CA THR A 44 -5.98 1.96 -13.02
C THR A 44 -5.89 0.54 -12.47
N PHE A 45 -4.72 0.19 -11.96
CA PHE A 45 -4.38 -1.16 -11.58
C PHE A 45 -3.64 -1.12 -10.25
N PHE A 46 -4.15 -1.83 -9.25
CA PHE A 46 -3.50 -1.95 -7.96
C PHE A 46 -3.49 -3.40 -7.48
N GLU A 47 -2.31 -3.93 -7.20
CA GLU A 47 -2.12 -5.26 -6.65
C GLU A 47 -1.14 -5.27 -5.48
N VAL A 48 -1.41 -6.12 -4.51
CA VAL A 48 -0.51 -6.45 -3.40
C VAL A 48 -0.26 -7.94 -3.42
N HIS A 49 0.99 -8.34 -3.64
CA HIS A 49 1.44 -9.72 -3.66
C HIS A 49 2.14 -10.04 -2.34
N TYR A 50 1.51 -10.81 -1.48
CA TYR A 50 2.12 -11.37 -0.26
C TYR A 50 2.82 -12.67 -0.64
N LEU A 51 4.15 -12.68 -0.59
CA LEU A 51 4.95 -13.78 -1.13
C LEU A 51 5.16 -14.88 -0.08
N ASP A 52 5.01 -16.13 -0.47
CA ASP A 52 5.40 -17.27 0.35
C ASP A 52 6.92 -17.41 0.36
N VAL A 53 7.54 -16.82 1.35
CA VAL A 53 8.99 -16.89 1.65
C VAL A 53 9.27 -17.69 2.93
N GLY A 54 8.30 -18.54 3.34
CA GLY A 54 8.38 -19.29 4.60
C GLY A 54 8.19 -18.38 5.81
N GLN A 55 8.95 -18.63 6.89
CA GLN A 55 8.90 -17.80 8.11
C GLN A 55 9.69 -16.50 7.87
N ALA A 56 9.02 -15.54 7.24
CA ALA A 56 9.59 -14.26 6.80
C ALA A 56 8.53 -13.38 6.13
N ASP A 57 8.86 -12.12 5.85
CA ASP A 57 8.03 -11.17 5.13
C ASP A 57 8.61 -10.78 3.78
N ALA A 58 7.78 -10.79 2.75
CA ALA A 58 8.05 -10.16 1.47
C ALA A 58 6.74 -9.78 0.81
N THR A 59 6.58 -8.51 0.45
CA THR A 59 5.38 -7.99 -0.19
C THR A 59 5.74 -7.10 -1.36
N LEU A 60 5.17 -7.37 -2.54
CA LEU A 60 5.31 -6.52 -3.72
C LEU A 60 3.99 -5.79 -3.96
N ILE A 61 4.04 -4.47 -4.12
CA ILE A 61 2.89 -3.63 -4.48
C ILE A 61 3.09 -3.07 -5.87
N LEU A 62 2.11 -3.25 -6.72
CA LEU A 62 2.07 -2.72 -8.08
C LEU A 62 0.92 -1.71 -8.20
N CYS A 63 1.19 -0.54 -8.75
CA CYS A 63 0.18 0.51 -8.95
C CYS A 63 0.49 1.31 -10.21
N ASP A 64 -0.37 1.23 -11.22
CA ASP A 64 -0.30 2.06 -12.44
C ASP A 64 1.07 2.02 -13.14
N GLY A 65 1.73 0.86 -13.15
CA GLY A 65 3.05 0.68 -13.74
C GLY A 65 4.22 1.00 -12.81
N HIS A 66 3.97 1.39 -11.57
CA HIS A 66 4.94 1.59 -10.50
C HIS A 66 5.04 0.38 -9.60
N ALA A 67 6.19 0.15 -8.98
CA ALA A 67 6.44 -1.00 -8.13
C ALA A 67 7.13 -0.63 -6.82
N MET A 68 6.68 -1.21 -5.71
CA MET A 68 7.29 -1.07 -4.39
C MET A 68 7.46 -2.45 -3.76
N LEU A 69 8.66 -2.74 -3.26
CA LEU A 69 8.94 -3.94 -2.48
C LEU A 69 9.00 -3.58 -0.98
N ILE A 70 8.22 -4.25 -0.16
CA ILE A 70 8.28 -4.20 1.30
C ILE A 70 8.85 -5.52 1.79
N ASP A 71 10.06 -5.48 2.37
CA ASP A 71 10.83 -6.64 2.81
C ASP A 71 11.15 -7.63 1.68
N GLY A 72 11.93 -8.66 1.95
CA GLY A 72 12.39 -9.59 0.92
C GLY A 72 12.60 -11.03 1.40
N GLY A 73 12.21 -11.35 2.63
CA GLY A 73 12.44 -12.67 3.21
C GLY A 73 13.86 -12.86 3.76
N ASN A 74 14.23 -14.10 4.00
CA ASN A 74 15.55 -14.49 4.49
C ASN A 74 16.63 -14.42 3.38
N ILE A 75 17.91 -14.53 3.75
CA ILE A 75 19.03 -14.62 2.79
C ILE A 75 18.80 -15.73 1.75
N LYS A 76 18.31 -16.90 2.19
CA LYS A 76 18.01 -18.04 1.32
C LYS A 76 16.94 -17.76 0.26
N ASP A 77 16.09 -16.74 0.48
CA ASP A 77 15.00 -16.37 -0.43
C ASP A 77 15.45 -15.42 -1.54
N SER A 78 16.72 -14.95 -1.54
CA SER A 78 17.28 -14.07 -2.57
C SER A 78 17.03 -14.56 -4.00
N SER A 79 17.22 -15.88 -4.26
CA SER A 79 16.95 -16.44 -5.59
C SER A 79 15.46 -16.43 -5.93
N LYS A 80 14.59 -16.60 -4.94
CA LYS A 80 13.13 -16.52 -5.12
C LYS A 80 12.71 -15.10 -5.46
N MET A 81 13.24 -14.09 -4.75
CA MET A 81 12.97 -12.68 -5.02
C MET A 81 13.40 -12.28 -6.43
N PHE A 82 14.63 -12.66 -6.84
CA PHE A 82 15.11 -12.48 -8.21
C PHE A 82 14.15 -13.11 -9.24
N ALA A 83 13.80 -14.40 -9.04
CA ALA A 83 12.96 -15.15 -9.96
C ALA A 83 11.53 -14.59 -10.03
N TYR A 84 10.99 -14.13 -8.89
CA TYR A 84 9.65 -13.56 -8.82
C TYR A 84 9.54 -12.26 -9.62
N LEU A 85 10.45 -11.30 -9.37
CA LEU A 85 10.47 -10.05 -10.11
C LEU A 85 10.70 -10.28 -11.61
N LYS A 86 11.59 -11.21 -11.96
CA LYS A 86 11.84 -11.58 -13.36
C LYS A 86 10.62 -12.18 -14.04
N ALA A 87 9.88 -13.05 -13.36
CA ALA A 87 8.69 -13.70 -13.90
C ALA A 87 7.52 -12.71 -14.15
N HIS A 88 7.55 -11.58 -13.45
CA HIS A 88 6.55 -10.50 -13.59
C HIS A 88 7.08 -9.29 -14.38
N ASP A 89 8.28 -9.40 -15.00
CA ASP A 89 8.94 -8.34 -15.77
C ASP A 89 9.16 -7.02 -14.98
N ILE A 90 9.32 -7.11 -13.63
CA ILE A 90 9.55 -5.96 -12.75
C ILE A 90 11.04 -5.64 -12.69
N SER A 91 11.55 -4.93 -13.69
CA SER A 91 12.97 -4.55 -13.79
C SER A 91 13.33 -3.25 -13.07
N HIS A 92 12.35 -2.55 -12.48
CA HIS A 92 12.52 -1.34 -11.70
C HIS A 92 11.58 -1.33 -10.50
N LEU A 93 12.10 -0.87 -9.36
CA LEU A 93 11.36 -0.60 -8.14
C LEU A 93 11.45 0.89 -7.83
N ASP A 94 10.31 1.58 -7.74
CA ASP A 94 10.30 2.99 -7.29
C ASP A 94 10.78 3.07 -5.85
N TYR A 95 10.34 2.10 -5.02
CA TYR A 95 10.69 2.05 -3.60
C TYR A 95 11.04 0.63 -3.16
N VAL A 96 12.02 0.54 -2.27
CA VAL A 96 12.23 -0.61 -1.38
C VAL A 96 12.09 -0.14 0.06
N ILE A 97 11.20 -0.77 0.79
CA ILE A 97 10.98 -0.53 2.22
C ILE A 97 11.51 -1.75 2.98
N ALA A 98 12.63 -1.61 3.69
CA ALA A 98 13.03 -2.57 4.70
C ALA A 98 12.35 -2.15 6.01
N THR A 99 11.34 -2.88 6.47
CA THR A 99 10.57 -2.48 7.66
C THR A 99 11.46 -2.40 8.89
N HIS A 100 12.38 -3.35 9.05
CA HIS A 100 13.41 -3.34 10.07
C HIS A 100 14.59 -4.25 9.69
N ALA A 101 15.59 -4.38 10.58
CA ALA A 101 16.89 -4.93 10.22
C ALA A 101 17.04 -6.46 10.39
N HIS A 102 16.02 -7.19 10.84
CA HIS A 102 16.11 -8.65 11.00
C HIS A 102 16.24 -9.37 9.66
N GLU A 103 16.87 -10.56 9.68
CA GLU A 103 17.20 -11.34 8.49
C GLU A 103 15.96 -11.70 7.67
N ASP A 104 14.90 -12.13 8.33
CA ASP A 104 13.64 -12.56 7.71
C ASP A 104 12.83 -11.43 7.04
N HIS A 105 13.37 -10.21 7.06
CA HIS A 105 12.88 -9.03 6.36
C HIS A 105 13.86 -8.52 5.30
N VAL A 106 15.15 -8.30 5.68
CA VAL A 106 16.09 -7.69 4.74
C VAL A 106 16.86 -8.69 3.90
N GLY A 107 16.88 -9.99 4.30
CA GLY A 107 17.81 -10.97 3.75
C GLY A 107 17.70 -11.19 2.25
N GLY A 108 16.49 -11.26 1.71
CA GLY A 108 16.25 -11.52 0.29
C GLY A 108 16.24 -10.27 -0.59
N ILE A 109 16.26 -9.05 -0.01
CA ILE A 109 16.25 -7.79 -0.80
C ILE A 109 17.43 -7.74 -1.76
N ALA A 110 18.60 -8.24 -1.36
CA ALA A 110 19.76 -8.32 -2.24
C ALA A 110 19.47 -9.07 -3.55
N GLY A 111 18.66 -10.14 -3.48
CA GLY A 111 18.24 -10.90 -4.66
C GLY A 111 17.31 -10.10 -5.57
N ALA A 112 16.38 -9.32 -5.00
CA ALA A 112 15.53 -8.42 -5.75
C ALA A 112 16.37 -7.36 -6.50
N LEU A 113 17.31 -6.73 -5.81
CA LEU A 113 18.19 -5.70 -6.36
C LEU A 113 19.24 -6.25 -7.36
N HIS A 114 19.47 -7.54 -7.39
CA HIS A 114 20.26 -8.16 -8.47
C HIS A 114 19.53 -8.19 -9.82
N TYR A 115 18.22 -8.15 -9.82
CA TYR A 115 17.41 -8.12 -11.04
C TYR A 115 16.92 -6.72 -11.36
N ALA A 116 16.32 -6.04 -10.38
CA ALA A 116 15.67 -4.76 -10.56
C ALA A 116 16.55 -3.60 -10.08
N SER A 117 16.57 -2.51 -10.84
CA SER A 117 17.04 -1.21 -10.32
C SER A 117 16.08 -0.66 -9.28
N VAL A 118 16.54 0.28 -8.45
CA VAL A 118 15.69 0.93 -7.44
C VAL A 118 15.91 2.44 -7.44
N SER A 119 14.85 3.22 -7.23
CA SER A 119 14.94 4.68 -7.11
C SER A 119 15.20 5.12 -5.67
N THR A 120 14.50 4.55 -4.70
CA THR A 120 14.58 4.97 -3.29
C THR A 120 14.51 3.77 -2.36
N VAL A 121 15.39 3.77 -1.35
CA VAL A 121 15.41 2.74 -0.29
C VAL A 121 15.15 3.41 1.05
N TYR A 122 14.15 2.90 1.78
CA TYR A 122 13.85 3.29 3.16
C TYR A 122 14.14 2.14 4.13
N CYS A 123 14.75 2.48 5.27
CA CYS A 123 14.98 1.55 6.38
C CYS A 123 15.08 2.39 7.67
N PRO A 124 14.66 1.89 8.84
CA PRO A 124 14.77 2.65 10.09
C PRO A 124 16.20 2.87 10.56
N VAL A 125 17.16 2.10 10.05
CA VAL A 125 18.59 2.19 10.37
C VAL A 125 19.45 2.16 9.11
N ILE A 126 20.65 2.73 9.18
CA ILE A 126 21.64 2.73 8.09
C ILE A 126 22.75 1.70 8.30
N SER A 127 22.78 1.04 9.46
CA SER A 127 23.73 -0.02 9.82
C SER A 127 23.09 -0.97 10.83
N TYR A 128 23.40 -2.25 10.72
CA TYR A 128 23.02 -3.29 11.66
C TYR A 128 24.04 -4.43 11.56
N ASP A 129 24.38 -5.06 12.70
CA ASP A 129 25.42 -6.10 12.76
C ASP A 129 24.80 -7.47 12.44
N SER A 130 24.59 -7.74 11.16
CA SER A 130 24.17 -9.04 10.64
C SER A 130 24.67 -9.25 9.20
N GLU A 131 24.78 -10.52 8.80
CA GLU A 131 25.12 -10.89 7.41
C GLU A 131 24.04 -10.40 6.44
N ALA A 132 22.77 -10.59 6.79
CA ALA A 132 21.63 -10.17 5.99
C ALA A 132 21.65 -8.66 5.69
N PHE A 133 21.86 -7.84 6.72
CA PHE A 133 21.93 -6.39 6.55
C PHE A 133 23.19 -5.97 5.77
N THR A 134 24.32 -6.66 5.99
CA THR A 134 25.55 -6.42 5.22
C THR A 134 25.34 -6.69 3.73
N ASN A 135 24.63 -7.76 3.37
CA ASN A 135 24.29 -8.10 1.99
C ASN A 135 23.30 -7.10 1.39
N PHE A 136 22.29 -6.68 2.15
CA PHE A 136 21.37 -5.60 1.76
C PHE A 136 22.11 -4.29 1.49
N LEU A 137 23.01 -3.87 2.39
CA LEU A 137 23.81 -2.65 2.23
C LEU A 137 24.71 -2.72 0.98
N LYS A 138 25.38 -3.85 0.73
CA LYS A 138 26.17 -4.05 -0.49
C LYS A 138 25.33 -3.93 -1.75
N ALA A 139 24.12 -4.52 -1.75
CA ALA A 139 23.22 -4.44 -2.89
C ALA A 139 22.77 -2.99 -3.18
N THR A 140 22.44 -2.20 -2.17
CA THR A 140 22.11 -0.78 -2.35
C THR A 140 23.30 0.04 -2.87
N GLN A 141 24.52 -0.26 -2.39
CA GLN A 141 25.75 0.38 -2.86
C GLN A 141 26.06 0.08 -4.32
N LEU A 142 25.77 -1.13 -4.83
CA LEU A 142 25.93 -1.47 -6.25
C LEU A 142 25.07 -0.58 -7.15
N HIS A 143 23.91 -0.14 -6.67
CA HIS A 143 23.03 0.79 -7.37
C HIS A 143 23.35 2.26 -7.08
N SER A 144 24.34 2.55 -6.21
CA SER A 144 24.68 3.91 -5.75
C SER A 144 23.49 4.61 -5.06
N ILE A 145 22.61 3.86 -4.45
CA ILE A 145 21.42 4.36 -3.74
C ILE A 145 21.66 4.32 -2.23
N PRO A 146 21.57 5.46 -1.53
CA PRO A 146 21.70 5.50 -0.08
C PRO A 146 20.43 4.92 0.58
N ILE A 147 20.62 4.33 1.76
CA ILE A 147 19.49 4.02 2.65
C ILE A 147 19.04 5.33 3.31
N ASN A 148 17.76 5.66 3.15
CA ASN A 148 17.13 6.82 3.77
C ASN A 148 16.35 6.40 5.01
N VAL A 149 16.48 7.17 6.10
CA VAL A 149 15.65 6.99 7.30
C VAL A 149 14.53 8.02 7.24
N PRO A 150 13.28 7.59 6.96
CA PRO A 150 12.17 8.53 6.87
C PRO A 150 11.72 8.98 8.26
N SER A 151 10.72 9.87 8.32
CA SER A 151 10.08 10.28 9.58
C SER A 151 8.64 9.79 9.65
N ALA A 152 8.11 9.63 10.86
CA ALA A 152 6.69 9.39 11.04
C ALA A 152 5.88 10.58 10.48
N GLY A 153 4.82 10.29 9.73
CA GLY A 153 4.01 11.28 9.01
C GLY A 153 4.53 11.62 7.60
N PHE A 154 5.68 11.04 7.18
CA PHE A 154 6.16 11.21 5.81
C PHE A 154 5.23 10.50 4.83
N THR A 155 4.83 11.21 3.76
CA THR A 155 3.98 10.69 2.70
C THR A 155 4.70 10.70 1.36
N PHE A 156 4.36 9.73 0.50
CA PHE A 156 4.85 9.65 -0.88
C PHE A 156 3.80 8.93 -1.74
N ALA A 157 3.92 9.05 -3.06
CA ALA A 157 3.01 8.40 -3.99
C ALA A 157 3.65 7.16 -4.62
N LEU A 158 2.82 6.13 -4.88
CA LEU A 158 3.14 5.00 -5.75
C LEU A 158 2.06 4.94 -6.83
N GLY A 159 2.35 5.45 -8.04
CA GLY A 159 1.30 5.68 -9.03
C GLY A 159 0.22 6.60 -8.46
N SER A 160 -1.04 6.17 -8.52
CA SER A 160 -2.18 6.88 -7.91
C SER A 160 -2.44 6.52 -6.45
N ALA A 161 -1.67 5.60 -5.86
CA ALA A 161 -1.78 5.27 -4.45
C ALA A 161 -0.99 6.26 -3.58
N GLU A 162 -1.54 6.59 -2.41
CA GLU A 162 -0.89 7.39 -1.37
C GLU A 162 -0.32 6.47 -0.30
N CYS A 163 0.95 6.67 0.05
CA CYS A 163 1.68 5.95 1.07
C CYS A 163 2.01 6.87 2.25
N GLU A 164 1.70 6.47 3.50
CA GLU A 164 2.05 7.21 4.71
C GLU A 164 2.83 6.31 5.67
N ILE A 165 3.97 6.80 6.14
CA ILE A 165 4.71 6.17 7.25
C ILE A 165 4.07 6.61 8.56
N LEU A 166 3.34 5.70 9.20
CA LEU A 166 2.59 5.97 10.43
C LEU A 166 3.51 6.01 11.64
N ALA A 167 4.47 5.10 11.75
CA ALA A 167 5.45 5.02 12.82
C ALA A 167 6.80 4.53 12.31
N ILE A 168 7.84 4.89 13.04
CA ILE A 168 9.23 4.44 12.84
C ILE A 168 10.02 4.74 14.11
N ASN A 169 10.95 3.86 14.49
CA ASN A 169 11.85 4.06 15.64
C ASN A 169 11.11 4.41 16.95
N THR A 170 9.95 3.75 17.17
CA THR A 170 9.16 3.94 18.40
C THR A 170 9.85 3.32 19.63
N GLY A 171 10.54 2.19 19.44
CA GLY A 171 11.38 1.51 20.42
C GLY A 171 12.84 1.42 20.01
N THR A 172 13.67 0.82 20.86
CA THR A 172 15.11 0.65 20.60
C THR A 172 15.48 -0.72 20.06
N ASP A 173 14.60 -1.71 20.20
CA ASP A 173 14.76 -3.02 19.60
C ASP A 173 14.32 -2.99 18.11
N PRO A 174 14.82 -3.92 17.27
CA PRO A 174 14.50 -3.90 15.86
C PRO A 174 13.02 -3.98 15.54
N ASN A 175 12.23 -4.82 16.24
CA ASN A 175 10.79 -4.97 16.00
C ASN A 175 10.04 -3.65 16.26
N ASN A 176 10.33 -3.00 17.38
CA ASN A 176 9.68 -1.72 17.70
C ASN A 176 10.32 -0.51 17.01
N SER A 177 11.39 -0.73 16.20
CA SER A 177 11.91 0.27 15.27
C SER A 177 11.24 0.23 13.89
N CYS A 178 10.35 -0.73 13.64
CA CYS A 178 9.72 -0.96 12.33
C CYS A 178 9.14 0.31 11.71
N ILE A 179 9.28 0.41 10.39
CA ILE A 179 8.46 1.28 9.56
C ILE A 179 7.05 0.66 9.50
N VAL A 180 6.08 1.35 10.06
CA VAL A 180 4.66 1.01 9.88
C VAL A 180 4.12 1.83 8.72
N LEU A 181 3.74 1.17 7.64
CA LEU A 181 3.29 1.79 6.40
C LEU A 181 1.79 1.58 6.19
N ARG A 182 1.08 2.65 5.82
CA ARG A 182 -0.29 2.58 5.31
C ARG A 182 -0.32 3.04 3.86
N VAL A 183 -0.95 2.24 3.00
CA VAL A 183 -1.15 2.55 1.58
C VAL A 183 -2.64 2.71 1.33
N THR A 184 -3.03 3.78 0.62
CA THR A 184 -4.42 4.08 0.27
C THR A 184 -4.54 4.13 -1.24
N TYR A 185 -5.51 3.40 -1.78
CA TYR A 185 -5.85 3.40 -3.19
C TYR A 185 -7.38 3.54 -3.35
N GLY A 186 -7.83 4.71 -3.80
CA GLY A 186 -9.25 5.04 -3.80
C GLY A 186 -9.86 4.97 -2.40
N ASN A 187 -10.89 4.15 -2.22
CA ASN A 187 -11.53 3.90 -0.93
C ASN A 187 -10.97 2.66 -0.19
N THR A 188 -10.01 1.95 -0.77
CA THR A 188 -9.36 0.80 -0.14
C THR A 188 -8.06 1.22 0.52
N SER A 189 -7.68 0.51 1.57
CA SER A 189 -6.44 0.81 2.31
C SER A 189 -5.81 -0.44 2.90
N PHE A 190 -4.48 -0.41 2.99
CA PHE A 190 -3.63 -1.54 3.35
C PHE A 190 -2.67 -1.09 4.44
N LEU A 191 -2.57 -1.88 5.52
CA LEU A 191 -1.71 -1.58 6.65
C LEU A 191 -0.63 -2.65 6.81
N PHE A 192 0.63 -2.21 6.80
CA PHE A 192 1.84 -3.04 6.90
C PHE A 192 2.62 -2.65 8.15
N PRO A 193 2.41 -3.32 9.29
CA PRO A 193 3.08 -2.99 10.54
C PRO A 193 4.51 -3.56 10.65
N GLY A 194 4.96 -4.42 9.72
CA GLY A 194 6.16 -5.24 9.91
C GLY A 194 6.02 -6.08 11.18
N ASP A 195 7.05 -6.11 12.01
CA ASP A 195 7.05 -6.83 13.30
C ASP A 195 6.75 -5.93 14.51
N ALA A 196 6.16 -4.76 14.25
CA ALA A 196 5.77 -3.83 15.31
C ALA A 196 4.95 -4.52 16.39
N GLU A 197 5.39 -4.37 17.65
CA GLU A 197 4.78 -5.00 18.80
C GLU A 197 3.85 -4.03 19.55
N ARG A 198 3.39 -4.45 20.72
CA ARG A 198 2.45 -3.72 21.56
C ARG A 198 2.84 -2.26 21.83
N LEU A 199 4.13 -1.96 21.96
CA LEU A 199 4.61 -0.59 22.19
C LEU A 199 4.23 0.34 21.03
N VAL A 200 4.45 -0.12 19.81
CA VAL A 200 4.15 0.64 18.58
C VAL A 200 2.64 0.76 18.40
N GLU A 201 1.89 -0.34 18.61
CA GLU A 201 0.43 -0.32 18.56
C GLU A 201 -0.16 0.74 19.50
N LEU A 202 0.25 0.74 20.79
CA LEU A 202 -0.22 1.72 21.77
C LEU A 202 0.11 3.15 21.37
N THR A 203 1.34 3.39 20.89
CA THR A 203 1.76 4.71 20.41
C THR A 203 0.89 5.19 19.25
N LEU A 204 0.58 4.31 18.31
CA LEU A 204 -0.29 4.64 17.18
C LEU A 204 -1.75 4.85 17.59
N LEU A 205 -2.26 4.08 18.55
CA LEU A 205 -3.61 4.26 19.08
C LEU A 205 -3.80 5.65 19.70
N ASP A 206 -2.77 6.17 20.37
CA ASP A 206 -2.79 7.49 21.00
C ASP A 206 -2.45 8.64 20.04
N SER A 207 -1.98 8.33 18.82
CA SER A 207 -1.47 9.33 17.87
C SER A 207 -2.54 10.18 17.19
N GLY A 208 -3.80 9.76 17.21
CA GLY A 208 -4.89 10.37 16.43
C GLY A 208 -4.84 10.11 14.91
N LYS A 209 -3.87 9.33 14.43
CA LYS A 209 -3.73 8.98 13.01
C LYS A 209 -4.86 8.08 12.52
N GLN A 210 -5.08 8.12 11.20
CA GLN A 210 -6.02 7.19 10.54
C GLN A 210 -5.39 5.80 10.47
N LEU A 211 -5.96 4.85 11.23
CA LEU A 211 -5.49 3.47 11.30
C LEU A 211 -6.43 2.48 10.60
N GLN A 212 -7.69 2.86 10.36
CA GLN A 212 -8.64 2.00 9.66
C GLN A 212 -8.08 1.58 8.31
N SER A 213 -8.15 0.28 8.02
CA SER A 213 -7.60 -0.27 6.79
C SER A 213 -8.40 -1.48 6.35
N THR A 214 -8.69 -1.57 5.05
CA THR A 214 -9.44 -2.67 4.43
C THR A 214 -8.70 -4.00 4.62
N VAL A 215 -7.37 -3.99 4.43
CA VAL A 215 -6.51 -5.17 4.55
C VAL A 215 -5.42 -4.91 5.57
N LEU A 216 -5.26 -5.81 6.52
CA LEU A 216 -4.17 -5.82 7.49
C LEU A 216 -3.17 -6.94 7.17
N LYS A 217 -1.90 -6.60 6.91
CA LYS A 217 -0.82 -7.56 7.10
C LYS A 217 -0.68 -7.79 8.61
N VAL A 218 -0.86 -9.01 9.08
CA VAL A 218 -0.76 -9.33 10.50
C VAL A 218 0.67 -9.10 10.99
N GLY A 219 0.84 -8.40 12.10
CA GLY A 219 2.16 -8.08 12.64
C GLY A 219 2.92 -9.31 13.12
N HIS A 220 4.23 -9.29 12.94
CA HIS A 220 5.18 -10.25 13.49
C HIS A 220 4.79 -11.71 13.23
N HIS A 221 4.40 -12.01 11.98
CA HIS A 221 4.01 -13.34 11.49
C HIS A 221 2.91 -14.03 12.31
N GLY A 222 2.12 -13.26 13.08
CA GLY A 222 1.10 -13.80 13.98
C GLY A 222 1.62 -14.14 15.38
N SER A 223 2.71 -13.49 15.84
CA SER A 223 3.16 -13.51 17.23
C SER A 223 2.12 -12.87 18.15
N ASP A 224 1.97 -13.40 19.36
CA ASP A 224 1.06 -12.84 20.39
C ASP A 224 1.52 -11.50 20.96
N THR A 225 2.78 -11.09 20.70
CA THR A 225 3.32 -9.77 21.03
C THR A 225 2.71 -8.64 20.22
N SER A 226 2.09 -8.99 19.07
CA SER A 226 1.50 -8.07 18.08
C SER A 226 0.01 -8.34 17.87
N THR A 227 -0.64 -7.53 17.05
CA THR A 227 -2.04 -7.69 16.60
C THR A 227 -3.00 -7.87 17.77
N SER A 228 -2.95 -6.89 18.68
CA SER A 228 -3.78 -6.90 19.88
C SER A 228 -5.26 -6.64 19.61
N TYR A 229 -6.13 -7.01 20.55
CA TYR A 229 -7.56 -6.72 20.48
C TYR A 229 -7.87 -5.25 20.26
N ILE A 230 -7.22 -4.37 21.01
CA ILE A 230 -7.45 -2.92 20.88
C ILE A 230 -6.94 -2.39 19.55
N TRP A 231 -5.87 -2.99 19.01
CA TRP A 231 -5.35 -2.70 17.68
C TRP A 231 -6.37 -3.10 16.60
N LEU A 232 -6.84 -4.36 16.62
CA LEU A 232 -7.85 -4.85 15.67
C LEU A 232 -9.14 -4.01 15.72
N ARG A 233 -9.60 -3.64 16.90
CA ARG A 233 -10.78 -2.77 17.06
C ARG A 233 -10.59 -1.36 16.50
N LYS A 234 -9.36 -0.88 16.39
CA LYS A 234 -9.05 0.44 15.84
C LYS A 234 -8.80 0.38 14.33
N VAL A 235 -8.09 -0.66 13.88
CA VAL A 235 -7.81 -0.90 12.44
C VAL A 235 -9.09 -1.35 11.72
N MET A 236 -9.93 -2.16 12.36
CA MET A 236 -11.18 -2.73 11.81
C MET A 236 -10.99 -3.31 10.41
N PRO A 237 -10.05 -4.23 10.20
CA PRO A 237 -9.80 -4.79 8.89
C PRO A 237 -10.94 -5.74 8.49
N GLU A 238 -11.32 -5.70 7.22
CA GLU A 238 -12.21 -6.71 6.63
C GLU A 238 -11.44 -8.00 6.32
N TYR A 239 -10.18 -7.81 5.90
CA TYR A 239 -9.28 -8.92 5.52
C TYR A 239 -7.96 -8.82 6.27
N ALA A 240 -7.36 -9.97 6.55
CA ALA A 240 -6.01 -10.07 7.10
C ALA A 240 -5.16 -11.07 6.31
N VAL A 241 -3.86 -10.80 6.20
CA VAL A 241 -2.89 -11.72 5.61
C VAL A 241 -1.79 -12.00 6.62
N ILE A 242 -1.52 -13.27 6.90
CA ILE A 242 -0.41 -13.72 7.75
C ILE A 242 0.68 -14.29 6.84
N SER A 243 1.82 -13.61 6.75
CA SER A 243 3.04 -14.17 6.16
C SER A 243 3.73 -15.01 7.22
N VAL A 244 3.80 -16.31 7.00
CA VAL A 244 4.27 -17.28 7.99
C VAL A 244 4.73 -18.57 7.30
N GLY A 245 5.67 -19.28 7.88
CA GLY A 245 6.18 -20.55 7.36
C GLY A 245 5.52 -21.78 7.99
N ALA A 246 5.18 -22.76 7.16
CA ALA A 246 4.68 -24.05 7.65
C ALA A 246 5.69 -24.73 8.59
N GLY A 247 5.23 -25.22 9.73
CA GLY A 247 6.06 -25.94 10.71
C GLY A 247 7.19 -25.10 11.30
N ASN A 248 7.03 -23.78 11.37
CA ASN A 248 8.02 -22.88 11.94
C ASN A 248 8.28 -23.16 13.44
N SER A 249 9.49 -22.91 13.90
CA SER A 249 9.90 -23.18 15.27
C SER A 249 9.36 -22.19 16.32
N TYR A 250 8.73 -21.10 15.88
CA TYR A 250 8.18 -20.06 16.76
C TYR A 250 6.75 -20.39 17.23
N GLY A 251 6.08 -21.34 16.56
CA GLY A 251 4.68 -21.64 16.81
C GLY A 251 3.73 -20.55 16.30
N HIS A 252 4.16 -19.80 15.27
CA HIS A 252 3.34 -18.78 14.60
C HIS A 252 2.52 -19.38 13.47
N PRO A 253 1.30 -18.87 13.19
CA PRO A 253 0.60 -17.89 14.02
C PRO A 253 0.15 -18.51 15.33
N THR A 254 0.23 -17.77 16.43
CA THR A 254 -0.22 -18.26 17.73
C THR A 254 -1.74 -18.37 17.78
N GLU A 255 -2.27 -19.34 18.55
CA GLU A 255 -3.72 -19.45 18.76
C GLU A 255 -4.33 -18.17 19.32
N VAL A 256 -3.57 -17.42 20.10
CA VAL A 256 -3.99 -16.13 20.64
C VAL A 256 -4.34 -15.13 19.53
N VAL A 257 -3.50 -15.05 18.48
CA VAL A 257 -3.76 -14.15 17.34
C VAL A 257 -4.89 -14.68 16.47
N LEU A 258 -4.94 -15.99 16.21
CA LEU A 258 -6.04 -16.61 15.47
C LEU A 258 -7.39 -16.39 16.16
N SER A 259 -7.44 -16.54 17.48
CA SER A 259 -8.66 -16.23 18.28
C SER A 259 -9.08 -14.77 18.14
N ARG A 260 -8.14 -13.83 18.22
CA ARG A 260 -8.44 -12.40 18.06
C ARG A 260 -9.04 -12.07 16.68
N LEU A 261 -8.51 -12.70 15.63
CA LEU A 261 -9.00 -12.52 14.26
C LEU A 261 -10.40 -13.14 14.07
N ARG A 262 -10.65 -14.35 14.64
CA ARG A 262 -11.98 -14.98 14.67
C ARG A 262 -13.01 -14.10 15.39
N ASP A 263 -12.66 -13.62 16.57
CA ASP A 263 -13.56 -12.80 17.40
C ASP A 263 -13.86 -11.42 16.77
N ALA A 264 -13.03 -10.99 15.83
CA ALA A 264 -13.20 -9.76 15.06
C ALA A 264 -13.85 -10.00 13.68
N ASP A 265 -14.30 -11.24 13.38
CA ASP A 265 -14.90 -11.66 12.11
C ASP A 265 -14.04 -11.33 10.87
N VAL A 266 -12.70 -11.34 10.99
CA VAL A 266 -11.77 -10.98 9.92
C VAL A 266 -11.55 -12.16 8.98
N ILE A 267 -11.79 -11.97 7.69
CA ILE A 267 -11.45 -12.96 6.65
C ILE A 267 -9.93 -13.02 6.52
N THR A 268 -9.34 -14.17 6.85
CA THR A 268 -7.89 -14.29 6.99
C THR A 268 -7.30 -15.23 5.94
N PHE A 269 -6.14 -14.84 5.40
CA PHE A 269 -5.31 -15.64 4.48
C PHE A 269 -3.96 -15.93 5.13
N ARG A 270 -3.35 -17.08 4.79
CA ARG A 270 -2.04 -17.53 5.35
C ARG A 270 -1.12 -18.06 4.25
N THR A 271 0.11 -17.56 4.18
CA THR A 271 1.07 -17.99 3.15
C THR A 271 1.53 -19.43 3.31
N ASP A 272 1.65 -19.97 4.54
CA ASP A 272 2.01 -21.36 4.81
C ASP A 272 0.97 -22.36 4.27
N MET A 273 -0.31 -22.00 4.27
CA MET A 273 -1.40 -22.83 3.77
C MET A 273 -1.71 -22.56 2.29
N GLN A 274 -1.67 -21.30 1.85
CA GLN A 274 -2.22 -20.87 0.57
C GLN A 274 -1.17 -20.44 -0.47
N GLY A 275 0.12 -20.44 -0.11
CA GLY A 275 1.20 -20.01 -1.00
C GLY A 275 1.23 -18.50 -1.21
N HIS A 276 1.58 -18.07 -2.41
CA HIS A 276 1.46 -16.65 -2.74
C HIS A 276 -0.01 -16.22 -2.69
N ILE A 277 -0.24 -15.05 -2.08
CA ILE A 277 -1.57 -14.45 -1.96
C ILE A 277 -1.51 -13.11 -2.70
N ILE A 278 -2.40 -12.92 -3.67
CA ILE A 278 -2.50 -11.67 -4.44
C ILE A 278 -3.84 -11.03 -4.11
N CYS A 279 -3.78 -9.78 -3.65
CA CYS A 279 -4.93 -8.93 -3.43
C CYS A 279 -4.96 -7.86 -4.52
N THR A 280 -6.05 -7.80 -5.30
CA THR A 280 -6.30 -6.75 -6.28
C THR A 280 -7.32 -5.77 -5.75
N SER A 281 -7.19 -4.49 -6.08
CA SER A 281 -8.16 -3.44 -5.76
C SER A 281 -8.55 -2.65 -7.00
N ASP A 282 -9.85 -2.38 -7.14
CA ASP A 282 -10.40 -1.45 -8.13
C ASP A 282 -10.60 -0.02 -7.56
N GLY A 283 -10.09 0.22 -6.35
CA GLY A 283 -10.27 1.46 -5.61
C GLY A 283 -11.58 1.56 -4.83
N GLN A 284 -12.47 0.56 -4.91
CA GLN A 284 -13.72 0.47 -4.16
C GLN A 284 -13.81 -0.82 -3.36
N GLN A 285 -13.36 -1.91 -3.94
CA GLN A 285 -13.39 -3.25 -3.37
C GLN A 285 -12.06 -3.95 -3.59
N VAL A 286 -11.82 -4.98 -2.78
CA VAL A 286 -10.66 -5.86 -2.93
C VAL A 286 -11.11 -7.28 -3.27
N SER A 287 -10.28 -8.00 -4.00
CA SER A 287 -10.44 -9.42 -4.28
C SER A 287 -9.13 -10.16 -4.07
N PHE A 288 -9.22 -11.45 -3.75
CA PHE A 288 -8.04 -12.26 -3.45
C PHE A 288 -7.94 -13.46 -4.38
N THR A 289 -6.71 -13.74 -4.79
CA THR A 289 -6.32 -14.97 -5.47
C THR A 289 -5.18 -15.62 -4.69
N VAL A 290 -5.26 -16.92 -4.47
CA VAL A 290 -4.26 -17.70 -3.74
C VAL A 290 -3.66 -18.78 -4.64
N GLN A 291 -2.41 -19.11 -4.41
CA GLN A 291 -1.67 -20.05 -5.25
C GLN A 291 -2.18 -21.51 -5.09
N ARG A 292 -2.63 -21.87 -3.88
CA ARG A 292 -3.11 -23.21 -3.54
C ARG A 292 -4.14 -23.17 -2.40
N ASN A 293 -4.88 -24.25 -2.21
CA ASN A 293 -5.78 -24.46 -1.07
C ASN A 293 -6.73 -23.28 -0.78
N ALA A 294 -7.48 -22.84 -1.78
CA ALA A 294 -8.39 -21.69 -1.63
C ALA A 294 -9.38 -21.86 -0.46
N ASP A 295 -9.79 -23.09 -0.17
CA ASP A 295 -10.74 -23.42 0.91
C ASP A 295 -10.05 -23.79 2.25
N ALA A 296 -8.81 -23.35 2.47
CA ALA A 296 -8.09 -23.63 3.70
C ALA A 296 -8.79 -23.03 4.92
N SER A 297 -8.83 -23.78 6.03
CA SER A 297 -9.33 -23.32 7.34
C SER A 297 -8.25 -22.45 8.02
N THR A 298 -8.00 -21.27 7.51
CA THR A 298 -6.85 -20.41 7.84
C THR A 298 -6.82 -19.90 9.28
N LEU A 299 -7.95 -19.92 9.97
CA LEU A 299 -8.06 -19.53 11.38
C LEU A 299 -7.99 -20.73 12.36
N GLU A 300 -7.84 -21.95 11.86
CA GLU A 300 -7.58 -23.11 12.70
C GLU A 300 -6.10 -23.20 13.03
N PRO A 301 -5.71 -23.64 14.26
CA PRO A 301 -4.32 -23.89 14.59
C PRO A 301 -3.77 -25.06 13.76
N ASP A 302 -2.46 -25.05 13.54
CA ASP A 302 -1.77 -26.16 12.90
C ASP A 302 -1.94 -27.42 13.76
N ARG A 303 -2.35 -28.52 13.13
CA ARG A 303 -2.55 -29.82 13.81
C ARG A 303 -1.27 -30.59 13.89
#